data_469defd50257ceb5f7f0571cefaf965c
#
_entry.id   469defd50257ceb5f7f0571cefaf965c
#
_cell.length_a   1.000
_cell.length_b   1.000
_cell.length_c   1.000
_cell.angle_alpha   90.00
_cell.angle_beta   90.00
_cell.angle_gamma   90.00
#
_symmetry.space_group_name_H-M   'P 1'
#
loop_
_entity.id
_entity.type
_entity.pdbx_description
1 polymer ?
#
loop_
_entity_poly.entity_id
_entity_poly.type
_entity_poly.pdbx_seq_one_letter_code
_entity_poly.pdbx_strand_id
1 'polypeptide(L)'
;MTTVEFSKKQNIMFIVPEECGSGIQRIAKKVMQDICGTTGYTPQMCNEYADDRKTEQAVIAVTEGQSLAEELAQRFPELKEVKGKRECYGFLIRKEPVEGVSAGVIIYGSDKLGTIYGLFHISELLGVMPFLFWGDCPYTEKEKVILSEADSFISREPSVEYRGFFINDEWPCFGNWTTSHFGGFTVEMYDHILEYLLRMKGNYLWPAMWSSCFMLDGPDMESMKLADEYGIYIGMSHHEPCMRSGGEYSKVRGSHSPYGDAWDYVKNKEGILKFWEDGIKRSVGHHVFPTVGMRGENDSKMLGEDSLISDNVRLLKEIITKQK
;
A
#
# COMPACT_ATOMS: atom_id res chain seq x y z
N MET A 1 -5.61 -16.90 32.23
CA MET A 1 -4.91 -16.26 31.13
C MET A 1 -5.68 -16.57 29.88
N THR A 2 -6.16 -15.56 29.19
CA THR A 2 -6.94 -15.73 27.95
C THR A 2 -6.02 -16.12 26.82
N THR A 3 -6.46 -17.05 25.99
CA THR A 3 -5.73 -17.51 24.80
C THR A 3 -6.63 -17.56 23.59
N VAL A 4 -6.05 -17.38 22.40
CA VAL A 4 -6.66 -17.61 21.09
C VAL A 4 -5.81 -18.63 20.35
N GLU A 5 -6.42 -19.72 19.89
CA GLU A 5 -5.74 -20.82 19.22
C GLU A 5 -6.10 -20.85 17.74
N PHE A 6 -5.09 -20.74 16.88
CA PHE A 6 -5.20 -20.97 15.44
C PHE A 6 -4.87 -22.44 15.14
N SER A 7 -5.89 -23.23 14.84
CA SER A 7 -5.72 -24.66 14.52
C SER A 7 -6.96 -25.19 13.75
N LYS A 8 -6.85 -26.40 13.21
CA LYS A 8 -8.00 -27.09 12.57
C LYS A 8 -9.13 -27.47 13.54
N LYS A 9 -8.87 -27.38 14.86
CA LYS A 9 -9.83 -27.76 15.90
C LYS A 9 -10.65 -26.58 16.42
N GLN A 10 -10.28 -25.37 16.08
CA GLN A 10 -10.89 -24.14 16.60
C GLN A 10 -11.48 -23.30 15.46
N ASN A 11 -12.70 -22.87 15.63
CA ASN A 11 -13.34 -21.93 14.72
C ASN A 11 -12.99 -20.51 15.14
N ILE A 12 -12.44 -19.73 14.18
CA ILE A 12 -12.12 -18.34 14.39
C ILE A 12 -12.91 -17.51 13.37
N MET A 13 -13.59 -16.48 13.88
CA MET A 13 -14.29 -15.49 13.08
C MET A 13 -13.46 -14.22 12.94
N PHE A 14 -13.21 -13.76 11.72
CA PHE A 14 -12.70 -12.42 11.47
C PHE A 14 -13.87 -11.45 11.42
N ILE A 15 -13.92 -10.51 12.35
CA ILE A 15 -14.91 -9.44 12.42
C ILE A 15 -14.22 -8.17 11.89
N VAL A 16 -14.55 -7.81 10.66
CA VAL A 16 -13.96 -6.65 9.96
C VAL A 16 -15.14 -5.85 9.38
N PRO A 17 -15.64 -4.82 10.09
CA PRO A 17 -16.77 -4.02 9.65
C PRO A 17 -16.58 -3.44 8.24
N GLU A 18 -17.67 -3.25 7.50
CA GLU A 18 -17.62 -2.64 6.15
C GLU A 18 -17.03 -1.23 6.18
N GLU A 19 -17.29 -0.48 7.25
CA GLU A 19 -16.74 0.85 7.45
C GLU A 19 -15.21 0.89 7.52
N CYS A 20 -14.52 -0.25 7.71
CA CYS A 20 -13.06 -0.36 7.60
C CYS A 20 -12.55 -0.11 6.18
N GLY A 21 -13.41 -0.30 5.17
CA GLY A 21 -13.08 -0.13 3.76
C GLY A 21 -12.42 -1.35 3.11
N SER A 22 -12.42 -1.34 1.77
CA SER A 22 -11.97 -2.47 0.94
C SER A 22 -10.52 -2.88 1.18
N GLY A 23 -9.61 -1.94 1.40
CA GLY A 23 -8.19 -2.21 1.62
C GLY A 23 -7.93 -3.06 2.87
N ILE A 24 -8.55 -2.71 4.01
CA ILE A 24 -8.42 -3.49 5.25
C ILE A 24 -9.05 -4.87 5.08
N GLN A 25 -10.20 -4.97 4.40
CA GLN A 25 -10.84 -6.26 4.13
C GLN A 25 -9.98 -7.17 3.22
N ARG A 26 -9.29 -6.59 2.21
CA ARG A 26 -8.32 -7.34 1.39
C ARG A 26 -7.18 -7.90 2.24
N ILE A 27 -6.61 -7.08 3.11
CA ILE A 27 -5.50 -7.51 3.99
C ILE A 27 -5.98 -8.56 4.99
N ALA A 28 -7.19 -8.43 5.57
CA ALA A 28 -7.75 -9.46 6.43
C ALA A 28 -7.83 -10.82 5.72
N LYS A 29 -8.27 -10.85 4.44
CA LYS A 29 -8.28 -12.07 3.63
C LYS A 29 -6.88 -12.65 3.40
N LYS A 30 -5.86 -11.80 3.17
CA LYS A 30 -4.46 -12.25 3.04
C LYS A 30 -3.96 -12.88 4.35
N VAL A 31 -4.27 -12.27 5.50
CA VAL A 31 -3.94 -12.84 6.82
C VAL A 31 -4.69 -14.16 7.08
N MET A 32 -5.94 -14.28 6.66
CA MET A 32 -6.67 -15.55 6.69
C MET A 32 -6.01 -16.63 5.82
N GLN A 33 -5.45 -16.26 4.67
CA GLN A 33 -4.65 -17.17 3.83
C GLN A 33 -3.36 -17.59 4.53
N ASP A 34 -2.71 -16.69 5.26
CA ASP A 34 -1.52 -17.00 6.06
C ASP A 34 -1.84 -18.00 7.18
N ILE A 35 -2.97 -17.83 7.86
CA ILE A 35 -3.46 -18.79 8.85
C ILE A 35 -3.72 -20.15 8.19
N CYS A 36 -4.36 -20.16 7.04
CA CYS A 36 -4.64 -21.38 6.29
C CYS A 36 -3.33 -22.08 5.85
N GLY A 37 -2.38 -21.34 5.29
CA GLY A 37 -1.08 -21.88 4.88
C GLY A 37 -0.26 -22.44 6.04
N THR A 38 -0.36 -21.80 7.21
CA THR A 38 0.39 -22.23 8.41
C THR A 38 -0.28 -23.39 9.14
N THR A 39 -1.61 -23.37 9.33
CA THR A 39 -2.32 -24.33 10.18
C THR A 39 -3.23 -25.30 9.44
N GLY A 40 -3.46 -25.04 8.14
CA GLY A 40 -4.43 -25.76 7.32
C GLY A 40 -5.89 -25.48 7.69
N TYR A 41 -6.18 -24.43 8.46
CA TYR A 41 -7.51 -23.97 8.81
C TYR A 41 -7.84 -22.66 8.08
N THR A 42 -9.01 -22.56 7.48
CA THR A 42 -9.48 -21.34 6.80
C THR A 42 -10.50 -20.63 7.70
N PRO A 43 -10.16 -19.47 8.29
CA PRO A 43 -11.12 -18.68 9.05
C PRO A 43 -12.29 -18.19 8.19
N GLN A 44 -13.39 -17.83 8.86
CA GLN A 44 -14.52 -17.15 8.21
C GLN A 44 -14.46 -15.65 8.50
N MET A 45 -14.94 -14.82 7.56
CA MET A 45 -15.01 -13.38 7.75
C MET A 45 -16.47 -12.93 7.82
N CYS A 46 -16.73 -11.98 8.73
CA CYS A 46 -18.00 -11.29 8.91
C CYS A 46 -17.76 -9.79 8.85
N ASN A 47 -18.54 -9.10 8.02
CA ASN A 47 -18.46 -7.65 7.88
C ASN A 47 -19.42 -6.91 8.81
N GLU A 48 -20.42 -7.60 9.31
CA GLU A 48 -21.37 -7.07 10.29
C GLU A 48 -21.29 -7.91 11.56
N TYR A 49 -21.01 -7.24 12.66
CA TYR A 49 -21.12 -7.87 13.97
C TYR A 49 -22.60 -7.83 14.39
N ALA A 50 -23.19 -9.02 14.53
CA ALA A 50 -24.55 -9.16 15.02
C ALA A 50 -24.52 -9.83 16.40
N ASP A 51 -25.16 -9.22 17.38
CA ASP A 51 -25.18 -9.64 18.79
C ASP A 51 -25.71 -11.07 19.02
N ASP A 52 -26.41 -11.65 18.04
CA ASP A 52 -26.96 -12.99 18.12
C ASP A 52 -25.97 -14.11 17.72
N ARG A 53 -24.81 -13.75 17.16
CA ARG A 53 -23.77 -14.70 16.78
C ARG A 53 -22.86 -15.03 17.97
N LYS A 54 -22.92 -16.28 18.42
CA LYS A 54 -21.98 -16.79 19.39
C LYS A 54 -20.80 -17.44 18.68
N THR A 55 -19.57 -17.01 19.01
CA THR A 55 -18.33 -17.64 18.55
C THR A 55 -17.37 -17.84 19.71
N GLU A 56 -16.63 -18.95 19.69
CA GLU A 56 -15.65 -19.19 20.73
C GLU A 56 -14.48 -18.21 20.63
N GLN A 57 -14.01 -17.95 19.38
CA GLN A 57 -12.85 -17.11 19.16
C GLN A 57 -13.04 -16.16 17.97
N ALA A 58 -12.51 -14.93 18.08
CA ALA A 58 -12.55 -13.96 17.02
C ALA A 58 -11.24 -13.19 16.89
N VAL A 59 -10.98 -12.69 15.66
CA VAL A 59 -10.07 -11.59 15.36
C VAL A 59 -10.94 -10.39 14.99
N ILE A 60 -10.85 -9.31 15.73
CA ILE A 60 -11.64 -8.10 15.56
C ILE A 60 -10.69 -7.00 15.09
N ALA A 61 -10.87 -6.50 13.87
CA ALA A 61 -10.06 -5.42 13.32
C ALA A 61 -10.92 -4.17 13.09
N VAL A 62 -10.53 -3.08 13.73
CA VAL A 62 -11.23 -1.79 13.67
C VAL A 62 -10.23 -0.64 13.53
N THR A 63 -10.72 0.49 13.02
CA THR A 63 -9.94 1.74 12.91
C THR A 63 -10.59 2.82 13.76
N GLU A 64 -9.81 3.68 14.37
CA GLU A 64 -10.26 4.83 15.14
C GLU A 64 -11.38 5.58 14.41
N GLY A 65 -12.40 6.03 15.15
CA GLY A 65 -13.57 6.75 14.64
C GLY A 65 -14.74 5.86 14.22
N GLN A 66 -14.57 4.53 14.21
CA GLN A 66 -15.66 3.59 13.94
C GLN A 66 -16.45 3.26 15.21
N SER A 67 -17.73 2.92 15.06
CA SER A 67 -18.62 2.65 16.21
C SER A 67 -18.07 1.55 17.12
N LEU A 68 -17.68 0.41 16.56
CA LEU A 68 -17.12 -0.71 17.29
C LEU A 68 -15.75 -0.37 17.90
N ALA A 69 -14.96 0.47 17.25
CA ALA A 69 -13.68 0.94 17.78
C ALA A 69 -13.87 1.79 19.07
N GLU A 70 -14.85 2.67 19.09
CA GLU A 70 -15.14 3.48 20.27
C GLU A 70 -15.66 2.63 21.43
N GLU A 71 -16.50 1.62 21.17
CA GLU A 71 -16.93 0.65 22.18
C GLU A 71 -15.75 -0.12 22.77
N LEU A 72 -14.88 -0.67 21.92
CA LEU A 72 -13.67 -1.37 22.36
C LEU A 72 -12.72 -0.48 23.16
N ALA A 73 -12.54 0.79 22.76
CA ALA A 73 -11.70 1.74 23.47
C ALA A 73 -12.30 2.19 24.83
N GLN A 74 -13.61 2.13 24.99
CA GLN A 74 -14.26 2.32 26.30
C GLN A 74 -14.05 1.11 27.22
N ARG A 75 -14.15 -0.11 26.68
CA ARG A 75 -13.99 -1.36 27.42
C ARG A 75 -12.54 -1.67 27.74
N PHE A 76 -11.61 -1.33 26.86
CA PHE A 76 -10.16 -1.56 27.00
C PHE A 76 -9.41 -0.22 26.85
N PRO A 77 -9.29 0.55 27.95
CA PRO A 77 -8.76 1.92 27.91
C PRO A 77 -7.34 2.06 27.37
N GLU A 78 -6.52 1.00 27.42
CA GLU A 78 -5.18 0.95 26.85
C GLU A 78 -5.17 1.20 25.33
N LEU A 79 -6.24 0.89 24.61
CA LEU A 79 -6.37 1.17 23.18
C LEU A 79 -6.35 2.68 22.88
N LYS A 80 -6.72 3.52 23.85
CA LYS A 80 -6.66 4.97 23.72
C LYS A 80 -5.24 5.50 23.57
N GLU A 81 -4.23 4.71 23.91
CA GLU A 81 -2.83 5.12 23.76
C GLU A 81 -2.40 5.33 22.31
N VAL A 82 -3.05 4.69 21.34
CA VAL A 82 -2.77 4.89 19.92
C VAL A 82 -3.61 5.99 19.28
N LYS A 83 -4.64 6.47 19.96
CA LYS A 83 -5.60 7.45 19.41
C LYS A 83 -4.90 8.73 18.97
N GLY A 84 -5.21 9.17 17.74
CA GLY A 84 -4.66 10.38 17.14
C GLY A 84 -3.17 10.29 16.75
N LYS A 85 -2.54 9.11 16.88
CA LYS A 85 -1.18 8.85 16.43
C LYS A 85 -1.19 8.35 14.98
N ARG A 86 -0.04 8.46 14.30
CA ARG A 86 0.12 8.00 12.93
C ARG A 86 0.55 6.53 12.90
N GLU A 87 -0.19 5.70 12.15
CA GLU A 87 0.17 4.32 11.83
C GLU A 87 0.43 3.43 13.06
N CYS A 88 -0.27 3.72 14.16
CA CYS A 88 -0.19 2.96 15.39
C CYS A 88 -1.32 1.94 15.49
N TYR A 89 -1.09 0.89 16.25
CA TYR A 89 -2.12 -0.08 16.56
C TYR A 89 -1.98 -0.64 17.98
N GLY A 90 -3.12 -0.93 18.59
CA GLY A 90 -3.23 -1.79 19.75
C GLY A 90 -3.52 -3.22 19.29
N PHE A 91 -2.81 -4.18 19.83
CA PHE A 91 -2.99 -5.62 19.62
C PHE A 91 -3.23 -6.27 20.98
N LEU A 92 -4.48 -6.61 21.27
CA LEU A 92 -4.85 -7.12 22.57
C LEU A 92 -5.50 -8.49 22.47
N ILE A 93 -5.11 -9.43 23.32
CA ILE A 93 -5.82 -10.70 23.50
C ILE A 93 -6.64 -10.60 24.78
N ARG A 94 -7.96 -10.68 24.66
CA ARG A 94 -8.90 -10.46 25.77
C ARG A 94 -10.02 -11.49 25.78
N LYS A 95 -10.47 -11.81 27.01
CA LYS A 95 -11.70 -12.55 27.25
C LYS A 95 -12.89 -11.65 26.95
N GLU A 96 -13.91 -12.24 26.30
CA GLU A 96 -15.17 -11.55 26.02
C GLU A 96 -14.96 -10.16 25.40
N PRO A 97 -14.20 -10.02 24.27
CA PRO A 97 -13.88 -8.71 23.71
C PRO A 97 -15.13 -7.93 23.29
N VAL A 98 -16.13 -8.65 22.78
CA VAL A 98 -17.47 -8.17 22.45
C VAL A 98 -18.51 -9.20 22.89
N GLU A 99 -19.79 -8.84 22.94
CA GLU A 99 -20.85 -9.76 23.30
C GLU A 99 -20.89 -10.98 22.38
N GLY A 100 -21.07 -12.18 22.90
CA GLY A 100 -21.11 -13.42 22.12
C GLY A 100 -19.75 -13.99 21.68
N VAL A 101 -18.62 -13.34 21.98
CA VAL A 101 -17.26 -13.83 21.69
C VAL A 101 -16.57 -14.21 22.98
N SER A 102 -16.16 -15.48 23.15
CA SER A 102 -15.56 -15.95 24.41
C SER A 102 -14.11 -15.47 24.60
N ALA A 103 -13.31 -15.43 23.51
CA ALA A 103 -11.95 -14.91 23.51
C ALA A 103 -11.62 -14.28 22.16
N GLY A 104 -10.78 -13.24 22.13
CA GLY A 104 -10.44 -12.63 20.85
C GLY A 104 -9.14 -11.86 20.83
N VAL A 105 -8.62 -11.71 19.62
CA VAL A 105 -7.58 -10.75 19.26
C VAL A 105 -8.28 -9.46 18.82
N ILE A 106 -7.99 -8.37 19.50
CA ILE A 106 -8.45 -7.02 19.14
C ILE A 106 -7.31 -6.31 18.43
N ILE A 107 -7.55 -5.85 17.22
CA ILE A 107 -6.67 -4.98 16.44
C ILE A 107 -7.39 -3.62 16.32
N TYR A 108 -6.84 -2.62 16.97
CA TYR A 108 -7.36 -1.26 16.95
C TYR A 108 -6.31 -0.36 16.31
N GLY A 109 -6.52 0.05 15.07
CA GLY A 109 -5.63 0.99 14.38
C GLY A 109 -6.01 2.45 14.65
N SER A 110 -5.01 3.31 14.82
CA SER A 110 -5.20 4.76 14.87
C SER A 110 -5.63 5.33 13.50
N ASP A 111 -5.30 4.62 12.44
CA ASP A 111 -5.66 4.91 11.05
C ASP A 111 -5.68 3.60 10.23
N LYS A 112 -5.95 3.71 8.92
CA LYS A 112 -5.98 2.57 7.99
C LYS A 112 -4.70 1.74 8.06
N LEU A 113 -3.53 2.39 8.00
CA LEU A 113 -2.25 1.70 8.00
C LEU A 113 -1.96 1.03 9.34
N GLY A 114 -2.29 1.68 10.45
CA GLY A 114 -2.21 1.06 11.78
C GLY A 114 -3.03 -0.23 11.85
N THR A 115 -4.27 -0.23 11.36
CA THR A 115 -5.09 -1.45 11.31
C THR A 115 -4.47 -2.54 10.43
N ILE A 116 -3.95 -2.17 9.26
CA ILE A 116 -3.28 -3.10 8.34
C ILE A 116 -2.03 -3.72 8.98
N TYR A 117 -1.21 -2.91 9.64
CA TYR A 117 0.00 -3.42 10.32
C TYR A 117 -0.34 -4.31 11.50
N GLY A 118 -1.43 -4.00 12.21
CA GLY A 118 -1.94 -4.87 13.28
C GLY A 118 -2.46 -6.21 12.75
N LEU A 119 -3.09 -6.23 11.59
CA LEU A 119 -3.48 -7.47 10.91
C LEU A 119 -2.26 -8.31 10.52
N PHE A 120 -1.26 -7.73 9.86
CA PHE A 120 -0.03 -8.44 9.51
C PHE A 120 0.81 -8.85 10.72
N HIS A 121 0.60 -8.23 11.90
CA HIS A 121 1.23 -8.71 13.12
C HIS A 121 0.82 -10.15 13.48
N ILE A 122 -0.42 -10.56 13.15
CA ILE A 122 -0.82 -11.98 13.24
C ILE A 122 0.10 -12.83 12.37
N SER A 123 0.34 -12.43 11.12
CA SER A 123 1.22 -13.16 10.20
C SER A 123 2.66 -13.26 10.74
N GLU A 124 3.18 -12.19 11.35
CA GLU A 124 4.48 -12.20 12.03
C GLU A 124 4.51 -13.25 13.16
N LEU A 125 3.49 -13.28 14.02
CA LEU A 125 3.37 -14.23 15.12
C LEU A 125 3.18 -15.69 14.64
N LEU A 126 2.53 -15.88 13.49
CA LEU A 126 2.46 -17.17 12.81
C LEU A 126 3.82 -17.61 12.24
N GLY A 127 4.77 -16.70 12.11
CA GLY A 127 6.08 -16.94 11.49
C GLY A 127 6.06 -16.89 9.97
N VAL A 128 5.07 -16.22 9.38
CA VAL A 128 4.99 -16.02 7.93
C VAL A 128 5.98 -14.93 7.52
N MET A 129 6.84 -15.25 6.58
CA MET A 129 7.88 -14.34 6.10
C MET A 129 7.28 -13.28 5.15
N PRO A 130 7.71 -12.01 5.24
CA PRO A 130 7.26 -10.97 4.31
C PRO A 130 7.53 -11.30 2.84
N PHE A 131 8.60 -12.05 2.58
CA PHE A 131 9.02 -12.54 1.26
C PHE A 131 8.28 -13.80 0.77
N LEU A 132 7.17 -14.18 1.39
CA LEU A 132 6.42 -15.40 1.05
C LEU A 132 6.25 -15.61 -0.46
N PHE A 133 5.83 -14.58 -1.18
CA PHE A 133 5.66 -14.63 -2.63
C PHE A 133 7.00 -14.43 -3.38
N TRP A 134 7.84 -13.49 -2.94
CA TRP A 134 9.02 -13.04 -3.68
C TRP A 134 10.28 -13.87 -3.45
N GLY A 135 10.36 -14.61 -2.37
CA GLY A 135 11.58 -15.27 -1.91
C GLY A 135 11.50 -16.79 -1.87
N ASP A 136 10.52 -17.40 -2.53
CA ASP A 136 10.28 -18.86 -2.46
C ASP A 136 10.23 -19.36 -1.01
N CYS A 137 9.64 -18.60 -0.11
CA CYS A 137 9.55 -18.90 1.32
C CYS A 137 8.22 -19.62 1.60
N PRO A 138 8.17 -20.94 1.66
CA PRO A 138 6.93 -21.66 1.92
C PRO A 138 6.43 -21.39 3.35
N TYR A 139 5.15 -21.61 3.56
CA TYR A 139 4.59 -21.63 4.91
C TYR A 139 5.26 -22.73 5.74
N THR A 140 5.60 -22.39 6.97
CA THR A 140 5.98 -23.40 7.96
C THR A 140 4.72 -23.97 8.59
N GLU A 141 4.39 -25.22 8.25
CA GLU A 141 3.21 -25.89 8.81
C GLU A 141 3.34 -26.09 10.32
N LYS A 142 2.27 -25.77 11.03
CA LYS A 142 2.15 -25.93 12.48
C LYS A 142 0.80 -26.58 12.81
N GLU A 143 0.79 -27.52 13.72
CA GLU A 143 -0.48 -28.13 14.19
C GLU A 143 -1.38 -27.06 14.82
N LYS A 144 -0.79 -26.14 15.57
CA LYS A 144 -1.47 -25.02 16.20
C LYS A 144 -0.52 -23.87 16.50
N VAL A 145 -1.06 -22.66 16.57
CA VAL A 145 -0.40 -21.47 17.13
C VAL A 145 -1.32 -20.90 18.20
N ILE A 146 -0.80 -20.66 19.38
CA ILE A 146 -1.55 -20.12 20.52
C ILE A 146 -1.00 -18.75 20.85
N LEU A 147 -1.85 -17.74 20.77
CA LEU A 147 -1.57 -16.40 21.27
C LEU A 147 -2.22 -16.24 22.66
N SER A 148 -1.58 -15.48 23.52
CA SER A 148 -2.02 -15.25 24.90
C SER A 148 -2.03 -13.77 25.24
N GLU A 149 -2.56 -13.41 26.39
CA GLU A 149 -2.49 -12.02 26.90
C GLU A 149 -1.06 -11.46 26.95
N ALA A 150 -0.04 -12.31 27.07
CA ALA A 150 1.36 -11.89 27.07
C ALA A 150 1.83 -11.37 25.69
N ASP A 151 1.14 -11.73 24.62
CA ASP A 151 1.42 -11.26 23.26
C ASP A 151 0.71 -9.92 22.97
N SER A 152 -0.04 -9.38 23.93
CA SER A 152 -0.69 -8.07 23.81
C SER A 152 0.33 -6.95 23.89
N PHE A 153 0.20 -5.95 23.00
CA PHE A 153 1.06 -4.77 23.04
C PHE A 153 0.42 -3.57 22.36
N ILE A 154 0.99 -2.39 22.60
CA ILE A 154 0.64 -1.13 21.95
C ILE A 154 1.84 -0.68 21.13
N SER A 155 1.65 -0.47 19.83
CA SER A 155 2.71 -0.03 18.94
C SER A 155 3.07 1.43 19.16
N ARG A 156 4.21 1.85 18.62
CA ARG A 156 4.67 3.25 18.64
C ARG A 156 4.58 3.84 17.24
N GLU A 157 4.46 5.15 17.17
CA GLU A 157 4.58 5.86 15.89
C GLU A 157 5.91 5.56 15.22
N PRO A 158 5.90 5.34 13.89
CA PRO A 158 7.13 5.26 13.14
C PRO A 158 7.94 6.57 13.23
N SER A 159 9.24 6.47 13.48
CA SER A 159 10.13 7.63 13.55
C SER A 159 10.35 8.30 12.20
N VAL A 160 10.13 7.57 11.10
CA VAL A 160 10.19 8.07 9.72
C VAL A 160 8.80 7.99 9.12
N GLU A 161 8.31 9.11 8.58
CA GLU A 161 6.95 9.21 8.07
C GLU A 161 6.72 8.37 6.82
N TYR A 162 7.61 8.47 5.82
CA TYR A 162 7.50 7.74 4.56
C TYR A 162 8.60 6.69 4.46
N ARG A 163 8.21 5.45 4.23
CA ARG A 163 9.09 4.27 4.22
C ARG A 163 8.75 3.41 3.02
N GLY A 164 9.71 3.19 2.15
CA GLY A 164 9.44 2.44 0.94
C GLY A 164 10.69 2.16 0.12
N PHE A 165 10.46 1.79 -1.12
CA PHE A 165 11.53 1.50 -2.07
C PHE A 165 11.16 1.97 -3.48
N PHE A 166 12.13 1.92 -4.37
CA PHE A 166 12.02 2.26 -5.78
C PHE A 166 12.26 1.02 -6.64
N ILE A 167 11.35 0.76 -7.57
CA ILE A 167 11.57 -0.24 -8.62
C ILE A 167 12.35 0.46 -9.72
N ASN A 168 13.70 0.39 -9.65
CA ASN A 168 14.60 1.06 -10.56
C ASN A 168 15.27 0.08 -11.51
N ASP A 169 15.50 0.51 -12.75
CA ASP A 169 16.16 -0.29 -13.78
C ASP A 169 15.57 -1.71 -13.92
N GLU A 170 14.25 -1.77 -13.97
CA GLU A 170 13.49 -3.03 -13.97
C GLU A 170 13.79 -3.92 -15.20
N TRP A 171 14.30 -3.36 -16.28
CA TRP A 171 14.66 -4.11 -17.48
C TRP A 171 16.15 -4.41 -17.55
N PRO A 172 16.53 -5.61 -18.10
CA PRO A 172 15.63 -6.66 -18.64
C PRO A 172 15.11 -7.65 -17.58
N CYS A 173 15.64 -7.65 -16.36
CA CYS A 173 15.41 -8.70 -15.37
C CYS A 173 13.94 -8.72 -14.89
N PHE A 174 13.55 -7.74 -14.12
CA PHE A 174 12.22 -7.70 -13.51
C PHE A 174 11.10 -7.53 -14.55
N GLY A 175 11.32 -6.71 -15.58
CA GLY A 175 10.36 -6.52 -16.65
C GLY A 175 10.07 -7.80 -17.45
N ASN A 176 11.09 -8.61 -17.76
CA ASN A 176 10.89 -9.91 -18.39
C ASN A 176 10.17 -10.89 -17.46
N TRP A 177 10.51 -10.87 -16.17
CA TRP A 177 9.86 -11.71 -15.18
C TRP A 177 8.36 -11.35 -15.06
N THR A 178 8.01 -10.07 -14.91
CA THR A 178 6.60 -9.64 -14.83
C THR A 178 5.83 -9.98 -16.10
N THR A 179 6.46 -9.83 -17.26
CA THR A 179 5.84 -10.17 -18.54
C THR A 179 5.53 -11.67 -18.63
N SER A 180 6.44 -12.53 -18.17
CA SER A 180 6.23 -13.97 -18.23
C SER A 180 5.22 -14.49 -17.20
N HIS A 181 5.06 -13.83 -16.06
CA HIS A 181 4.20 -14.30 -14.97
C HIS A 181 2.82 -13.62 -14.97
N PHE A 182 2.74 -12.35 -15.38
CA PHE A 182 1.53 -11.53 -15.30
C PHE A 182 1.14 -10.89 -16.64
N GLY A 183 1.90 -11.11 -17.71
CA GLY A 183 1.70 -10.43 -18.98
C GLY A 183 2.24 -9.00 -19.02
N GLY A 184 2.86 -8.51 -17.97
CA GLY A 184 3.41 -7.16 -17.83
C GLY A 184 3.29 -6.60 -16.41
N PHE A 185 3.41 -5.28 -16.28
CA PHE A 185 3.20 -4.56 -15.01
C PHE A 185 1.70 -4.37 -14.77
N THR A 186 1.03 -5.41 -14.29
CA THR A 186 -0.42 -5.43 -14.06
C THR A 186 -0.78 -5.05 -12.63
N VAL A 187 -2.05 -4.77 -12.38
CA VAL A 187 -2.58 -4.50 -11.03
C VAL A 187 -2.36 -5.70 -10.09
N GLU A 188 -2.47 -6.92 -10.61
CA GLU A 188 -2.23 -8.14 -9.84
C GLU A 188 -0.77 -8.24 -9.38
N MET A 189 0.17 -7.93 -10.27
CA MET A 189 1.59 -7.87 -9.93
C MET A 189 1.87 -6.78 -8.87
N TYR A 190 1.28 -5.58 -9.04
CA TYR A 190 1.41 -4.52 -8.04
C TYR A 190 0.75 -4.88 -6.71
N ASP A 191 -0.33 -5.68 -6.68
CA ASP A 191 -0.91 -6.16 -5.41
C ASP A 191 0.10 -6.93 -4.57
N HIS A 192 0.93 -7.78 -5.20
CA HIS A 192 2.02 -8.49 -4.50
C HIS A 192 3.13 -7.55 -4.01
N ILE A 193 3.46 -6.49 -4.78
CA ILE A 193 4.45 -5.49 -4.37
C ILE A 193 3.93 -4.67 -3.17
N LEU A 194 2.69 -4.20 -3.25
CA LEU A 194 2.07 -3.40 -2.20
C LEU A 194 1.86 -4.22 -0.93
N GLU A 195 1.47 -5.49 -1.05
CA GLU A 195 1.40 -6.42 0.07
C GLU A 195 2.76 -6.58 0.75
N TYR A 196 3.83 -6.84 -0.02
CA TYR A 196 5.18 -6.95 0.52
C TYR A 196 5.58 -5.68 1.28
N LEU A 197 5.34 -4.51 0.70
CA LEU A 197 5.61 -3.23 1.32
C LEU A 197 4.89 -3.08 2.66
N LEU A 198 3.59 -3.43 2.73
CA LEU A 198 2.78 -3.37 3.94
C LEU A 198 3.23 -4.37 5.02
N ARG A 199 3.64 -5.59 4.62
CA ARG A 199 4.22 -6.59 5.53
C ARG A 199 5.52 -6.08 6.17
N MET A 200 6.28 -5.25 5.45
CA MET A 200 7.49 -4.57 5.96
C MET A 200 7.18 -3.25 6.67
N LYS A 201 5.90 -2.92 6.90
CA LYS A 201 5.43 -1.65 7.50
C LYS A 201 5.87 -0.42 6.71
N GLY A 202 5.97 -0.57 5.39
CA GLY A 202 6.18 0.51 4.45
C GLY A 202 4.87 1.12 3.97
N ASN A 203 4.93 2.36 3.49
CA ASN A 203 3.77 3.13 3.06
C ASN A 203 4.04 3.98 1.81
N TYR A 204 5.18 3.78 1.15
CA TYR A 204 5.62 4.62 0.04
C TYR A 204 6.28 3.79 -1.06
N LEU A 205 5.88 3.99 -2.31
CA LEU A 205 6.43 3.29 -3.46
C LEU A 205 6.80 4.26 -4.59
N TRP A 206 7.97 4.07 -5.20
CA TRP A 206 8.28 4.53 -6.54
C TRP A 206 8.15 3.33 -7.48
N PRO A 207 7.12 3.30 -8.34
CA PRO A 207 6.87 2.17 -9.23
C PRO A 207 7.87 2.09 -10.39
N ALA A 208 7.76 1.03 -11.19
CA ALA A 208 8.51 0.85 -12.42
C ALA A 208 8.23 1.97 -13.43
N MET A 209 9.25 2.40 -14.19
CA MET A 209 9.16 3.65 -14.95
C MET A 209 9.55 3.57 -16.43
N TRP A 210 10.39 2.63 -16.85
CA TRP A 210 10.94 2.65 -18.22
C TRP A 210 9.90 2.31 -19.28
N SER A 211 9.49 1.07 -19.37
CA SER A 211 8.46 0.62 -20.31
C SER A 211 7.07 0.60 -19.72
N SER A 212 6.96 0.80 -18.42
CA SER A 212 5.70 0.90 -17.70
C SER A 212 5.31 2.34 -17.42
N CYS A 213 4.05 2.55 -17.16
CA CYS A 213 3.50 3.84 -16.74
C CYS A 213 2.49 3.53 -15.65
N PHE A 214 2.87 3.56 -14.40
CA PHE A 214 2.05 3.12 -13.27
C PHE A 214 0.60 3.64 -13.33
N MET A 215 0.42 4.90 -13.70
CA MET A 215 -0.91 5.51 -13.82
C MET A 215 -1.76 4.94 -14.99
N LEU A 216 -1.14 4.19 -15.89
CA LEU A 216 -1.78 3.54 -17.05
C LEU A 216 -1.66 2.00 -16.98
N ASP A 217 -0.84 1.48 -16.08
CA ASP A 217 -0.66 0.06 -15.87
C ASP A 217 -1.87 -0.47 -15.08
N GLY A 218 -2.76 -1.12 -15.79
CA GLY A 218 -4.11 -1.42 -15.36
C GLY A 218 -5.12 -0.40 -15.91
N PRO A 219 -6.25 -0.88 -16.49
CA PRO A 219 -7.28 0.01 -17.03
C PRO A 219 -7.81 0.95 -15.93
N ASP A 220 -8.24 2.12 -16.32
CA ASP A 220 -8.88 3.09 -15.41
C ASP A 220 -8.08 3.43 -14.14
N MET A 221 -6.76 3.43 -14.22
CA MET A 221 -5.86 3.71 -13.09
C MET A 221 -6.02 2.69 -11.93
N GLU A 222 -6.31 1.44 -12.22
CA GLU A 222 -6.56 0.41 -11.17
C GLU A 222 -5.39 0.24 -10.21
N SER A 223 -4.14 0.33 -10.69
CA SER A 223 -2.96 0.22 -9.82
C SER A 223 -2.90 1.38 -8.82
N MET A 224 -3.26 2.61 -9.23
CA MET A 224 -3.32 3.77 -8.33
C MET A 224 -4.46 3.64 -7.33
N LYS A 225 -5.64 3.20 -7.78
CA LYS A 225 -6.79 2.95 -6.90
C LYS A 225 -6.47 1.89 -5.84
N LEU A 226 -5.76 0.83 -6.24
CA LEU A 226 -5.32 -0.20 -5.29
C LEU A 226 -4.33 0.36 -4.24
N ALA A 227 -3.39 1.21 -4.67
CA ALA A 227 -2.49 1.89 -3.73
C ALA A 227 -3.25 2.76 -2.72
N ASP A 228 -4.27 3.51 -3.16
CA ASP A 228 -5.14 4.30 -2.29
C ASP A 228 -5.97 3.42 -1.34
N GLU A 229 -6.51 2.30 -1.84
CA GLU A 229 -7.23 1.35 -0.98
C GLU A 229 -6.36 0.89 0.20
N TYR A 230 -5.09 0.64 -0.07
CA TYR A 230 -4.11 0.26 0.95
C TYR A 230 -3.56 1.43 1.77
N GLY A 231 -3.75 2.67 1.34
CA GLY A 231 -3.20 3.86 1.99
C GLY A 231 -1.72 4.10 1.70
N ILE A 232 -1.24 3.60 0.55
CA ILE A 232 0.16 3.73 0.12
C ILE A 232 0.31 4.98 -0.74
N TYR A 233 1.35 5.76 -0.44
CA TYR A 233 1.74 6.93 -1.22
C TYR A 233 2.58 6.51 -2.42
N ILE A 234 2.27 7.11 -3.58
CA ILE A 234 3.02 6.89 -4.81
C ILE A 234 3.87 8.12 -5.12
N GLY A 235 5.18 7.94 -5.17
CA GLY A 235 6.10 8.91 -5.72
C GLY A 235 6.48 8.53 -7.15
N MET A 236 7.17 9.45 -7.82
CA MET A 236 7.66 9.22 -9.18
C MET A 236 9.13 9.62 -9.28
N SER A 237 9.85 9.01 -10.21
CA SER A 237 11.26 9.30 -10.45
C SER A 237 11.46 10.67 -11.11
N HIS A 238 12.72 11.08 -11.26
CA HIS A 238 13.11 12.30 -11.96
C HIS A 238 12.76 12.30 -13.47
N HIS A 239 12.41 11.15 -14.03
CA HIS A 239 11.89 11.02 -15.40
C HIS A 239 10.39 11.27 -15.53
N GLU A 240 9.69 11.43 -14.42
CA GLU A 240 8.24 11.42 -14.35
C GLU A 240 7.69 12.69 -13.67
N PRO A 241 8.08 13.87 -14.17
CA PRO A 241 7.58 15.11 -13.59
C PRO A 241 6.06 15.20 -13.72
N CYS A 242 5.42 15.74 -12.66
CA CYS A 242 3.97 15.92 -12.61
C CYS A 242 3.18 14.62 -12.84
N MET A 243 3.69 13.50 -12.35
CA MET A 243 3.07 12.17 -12.43
C MET A 243 2.92 11.64 -13.87
N ARG A 244 3.76 12.08 -14.80
CA ARG A 244 3.76 11.62 -16.21
C ARG A 244 5.16 11.39 -16.74
N SER A 245 5.38 10.23 -17.28
CA SER A 245 6.70 9.81 -17.77
C SER A 245 6.95 10.18 -19.23
N GLY A 246 8.22 10.24 -19.63
CA GLY A 246 8.63 10.31 -21.01
C GLY A 246 8.13 9.11 -21.83
N GLY A 247 8.05 7.92 -21.22
CA GLY A 247 7.46 6.73 -21.83
C GLY A 247 5.97 6.90 -22.14
N GLU A 248 5.22 7.56 -21.25
CA GLU A 248 3.83 7.93 -21.51
C GLU A 248 3.73 8.98 -22.64
N TYR A 249 4.59 10.00 -22.59
CA TYR A 249 4.62 11.03 -23.63
C TYR A 249 4.84 10.43 -25.03
N SER A 250 5.73 9.44 -25.16
CA SER A 250 5.99 8.78 -26.43
C SER A 250 4.76 8.05 -27.02
N LYS A 251 3.79 7.68 -26.20
CA LYS A 251 2.53 7.02 -26.64
C LYS A 251 1.46 8.02 -27.09
N VAL A 252 1.56 9.29 -26.66
CA VAL A 252 0.52 10.31 -26.87
C VAL A 252 0.98 11.52 -27.67
N ARG A 253 2.28 11.64 -27.99
CA ARG A 253 2.84 12.72 -28.81
C ARG A 253 2.47 12.59 -30.30
N GLY A 254 2.55 13.67 -31.05
CA GLY A 254 2.34 13.70 -32.47
C GLY A 254 1.91 15.07 -32.95
N SER A 255 1.95 15.30 -34.30
CA SER A 255 1.62 16.58 -34.92
C SER A 255 0.18 17.07 -34.66
N HIS A 256 -0.73 16.16 -34.32
CA HIS A 256 -2.12 16.46 -33.98
C HIS A 256 -2.43 16.26 -32.47
N SER A 257 -1.42 15.94 -31.70
CA SER A 257 -1.57 15.78 -30.23
C SER A 257 -1.66 17.16 -29.55
N PRO A 258 -2.52 17.32 -28.55
CA PRO A 258 -2.53 18.52 -27.71
C PRO A 258 -1.22 18.74 -26.95
N TYR A 259 -0.36 17.72 -26.90
CA TYR A 259 0.93 17.73 -26.21
C TYR A 259 2.10 18.00 -27.15
N GLY A 260 1.86 18.17 -28.48
CA GLY A 260 2.91 18.31 -29.47
C GLY A 260 3.71 17.04 -29.71
N ASP A 261 4.86 17.15 -30.41
CA ASP A 261 5.65 16.01 -30.87
C ASP A 261 7.09 15.98 -30.31
N ALA A 262 7.52 17.00 -29.59
CA ALA A 262 8.88 17.09 -29.05
C ALA A 262 8.89 17.05 -27.52
N TRP A 263 9.67 16.11 -26.94
CA TRP A 263 10.03 16.14 -25.52
C TRP A 263 11.15 17.16 -25.29
N ASP A 264 10.84 18.43 -25.55
CA ASP A 264 11.76 19.56 -25.50
C ASP A 264 10.99 20.79 -25.03
N TYR A 265 11.27 21.24 -23.82
CA TYR A 265 10.55 22.38 -23.25
C TYR A 265 10.77 23.68 -24.02
N VAL A 266 11.94 23.87 -24.64
CA VAL A 266 12.25 25.10 -25.41
C VAL A 266 11.45 25.14 -26.71
N LYS A 267 11.33 24.00 -27.42
CA LYS A 267 10.65 23.91 -28.71
C LYS A 267 9.14 23.66 -28.58
N ASN A 268 8.71 23.03 -27.50
CA ASN A 268 7.32 22.57 -27.30
C ASN A 268 6.78 22.91 -25.91
N LYS A 269 7.02 24.13 -25.46
CA LYS A 269 6.67 24.58 -24.10
C LYS A 269 5.21 24.36 -23.76
N GLU A 270 4.29 24.79 -24.64
CA GLU A 270 2.85 24.72 -24.40
C GLU A 270 2.36 23.26 -24.32
N GLY A 271 2.84 22.41 -25.24
CA GLY A 271 2.49 21.00 -25.23
C GLY A 271 2.99 20.26 -23.98
N ILE A 272 4.21 20.54 -23.55
CA ILE A 272 4.80 19.96 -22.32
C ILE A 272 4.06 20.44 -21.07
N LEU A 273 3.76 21.74 -20.98
CA LEU A 273 2.97 22.28 -19.84
C LEU A 273 1.57 21.65 -19.78
N LYS A 274 0.91 21.52 -20.93
CA LYS A 274 -0.40 20.85 -21.00
C LYS A 274 -0.32 19.39 -20.58
N PHE A 275 0.75 18.70 -21.00
CA PHE A 275 0.98 17.30 -20.62
C PHE A 275 1.11 17.15 -19.07
N TRP A 276 1.89 18.02 -18.44
CA TRP A 276 2.07 18.02 -16.99
C TRP A 276 0.81 18.43 -16.22
N GLU A 277 0.10 19.47 -16.71
CA GLU A 277 -1.16 19.92 -16.11
C GLU A 277 -2.19 18.77 -16.07
N ASP A 278 -2.33 18.02 -17.15
CA ASP A 278 -3.25 16.88 -17.21
C ASP A 278 -2.78 15.72 -16.32
N GLY A 279 -1.47 15.56 -16.10
CA GLY A 279 -0.91 14.63 -15.12
C GLY A 279 -1.30 14.97 -13.68
N ILE A 280 -1.15 16.22 -13.31
CA ILE A 280 -1.57 16.70 -11.98
C ILE A 280 -3.08 16.57 -11.80
N LYS A 281 -3.88 16.98 -12.83
CA LYS A 281 -5.35 16.89 -12.76
C LYS A 281 -5.85 15.47 -12.52
N ARG A 282 -5.27 14.46 -13.21
CA ARG A 282 -5.67 13.06 -12.98
C ARG A 282 -5.24 12.50 -11.63
N SER A 283 -4.25 13.14 -10.98
CA SER A 283 -3.71 12.71 -9.70
C SER A 283 -4.43 13.33 -8.50
N VAL A 284 -5.35 14.28 -8.73
CA VAL A 284 -6.13 14.90 -7.65
C VAL A 284 -6.99 13.87 -6.93
N GLY A 285 -6.90 13.86 -5.60
CA GLY A 285 -7.63 12.90 -4.76
C GLY A 285 -6.91 11.60 -4.48
N HIS A 286 -5.74 11.38 -5.09
CA HIS A 286 -4.88 10.23 -4.85
C HIS A 286 -3.71 10.57 -3.91
N HIS A 287 -3.17 9.56 -3.22
CA HIS A 287 -2.02 9.71 -2.34
C HIS A 287 -0.72 9.76 -3.17
N VAL A 288 -0.34 10.93 -3.66
CA VAL A 288 0.81 11.10 -4.55
C VAL A 288 1.80 12.16 -4.08
N PHE A 289 3.08 11.97 -4.43
CA PHE A 289 4.14 12.96 -4.32
C PHE A 289 4.63 13.33 -5.73
N PRO A 290 4.10 14.38 -6.35
CA PRO A 290 4.51 14.80 -7.67
C PRO A 290 5.98 15.24 -7.68
N THR A 291 6.78 14.63 -8.53
CA THR A 291 8.14 15.09 -8.81
C THR A 291 8.07 16.38 -9.63
N VAL A 292 8.97 17.30 -9.37
CA VAL A 292 9.17 18.53 -10.16
C VAL A 292 10.53 18.54 -10.82
N GLY A 293 10.65 19.20 -11.97
CA GLY A 293 11.84 19.22 -12.78
C GLY A 293 11.60 18.68 -14.17
N MET A 294 12.66 18.43 -14.91
CA MET A 294 12.63 17.76 -16.21
C MET A 294 14.03 17.24 -16.53
N ARG A 295 14.06 16.11 -17.24
CA ARG A 295 15.25 15.59 -17.92
C ARG A 295 14.97 15.61 -19.43
N GLY A 296 16.03 15.58 -20.23
CA GLY A 296 15.91 15.29 -21.65
C GLY A 296 15.40 13.88 -21.93
N GLU A 297 15.08 13.58 -23.17
CA GLU A 297 14.62 12.25 -23.59
C GLU A 297 15.66 11.18 -23.22
N ASN A 298 15.22 10.04 -22.69
CA ASN A 298 16.09 8.93 -22.24
C ASN A 298 17.17 9.36 -21.22
N ASP A 299 16.80 10.20 -20.24
CA ASP A 299 17.69 10.69 -19.17
C ASP A 299 18.87 11.55 -19.67
N SER A 300 18.75 12.12 -20.84
CA SER A 300 19.77 13.03 -21.39
C SER A 300 19.70 14.44 -20.79
N LYS A 301 20.63 15.31 -21.16
CA LYS A 301 20.57 16.73 -20.83
C LYS A 301 19.39 17.39 -21.55
N MET A 302 18.74 18.37 -20.92
CA MET A 302 17.64 19.15 -21.52
C MET A 302 18.13 20.05 -22.66
N LEU A 303 19.34 20.59 -22.55
CA LEU A 303 20.04 21.35 -23.56
C LEU A 303 21.20 20.53 -24.11
N GLY A 304 21.70 20.87 -25.31
CA GLY A 304 22.80 20.15 -25.96
C GLY A 304 24.04 20.00 -25.05
N GLU A 305 24.95 19.08 -25.42
CA GLU A 305 26.14 18.73 -24.64
C GLU A 305 27.06 19.93 -24.33
N ASP A 306 27.14 20.91 -25.26
CA ASP A 306 27.94 22.10 -25.12
C ASP A 306 27.26 23.22 -24.32
N SER A 307 26.08 22.98 -23.77
CA SER A 307 25.35 23.99 -23.01
C SER A 307 26.03 24.34 -21.69
N LEU A 308 26.02 25.63 -21.34
CA LEU A 308 26.57 26.08 -20.05
C LEU A 308 25.70 25.61 -18.88
N ILE A 309 26.31 25.35 -17.75
CA ILE A 309 25.60 25.03 -16.50
C ILE A 309 24.60 26.13 -16.15
N SER A 310 24.97 27.40 -16.34
CA SER A 310 24.11 28.56 -16.08
C SER A 310 22.83 28.54 -16.90
N ASP A 311 22.85 28.05 -18.16
CA ASP A 311 21.70 27.97 -19.03
C ASP A 311 20.77 26.84 -18.59
N ASN A 312 21.32 25.68 -18.22
CA ASN A 312 20.56 24.58 -17.65
C ASN A 312 19.88 24.97 -16.34
N VAL A 313 20.57 25.69 -15.46
CA VAL A 313 20.02 26.21 -14.18
C VAL A 313 18.88 27.19 -14.45
N ARG A 314 19.03 28.10 -15.42
CA ARG A 314 18.00 29.08 -15.79
C ARG A 314 16.74 28.37 -16.33
N LEU A 315 16.92 27.42 -17.23
CA LEU A 315 15.83 26.64 -17.81
C LEU A 315 15.12 25.83 -16.72
N LEU A 316 15.86 25.13 -15.87
CA LEU A 316 15.28 24.32 -14.79
C LEU A 316 14.50 25.18 -13.78
N LYS A 317 15.00 26.37 -13.44
CA LYS A 317 14.25 27.32 -12.61
C LYS A 317 12.92 27.72 -13.23
N GLU A 318 12.91 28.00 -14.54
CA GLU A 318 11.68 28.33 -15.26
C GLU A 318 10.70 27.17 -15.20
N ILE A 319 11.15 25.94 -15.53
CA ILE A 319 10.35 24.72 -15.51
C ILE A 319 9.71 24.51 -14.13
N ILE A 320 10.52 24.46 -13.08
CA ILE A 320 10.01 24.25 -11.71
C ILE A 320 9.04 25.34 -11.27
N THR A 321 9.28 26.59 -11.70
CA THR A 321 8.35 27.70 -11.39
C THR A 321 6.99 27.50 -12.06
N LYS A 322 6.94 26.83 -13.21
CA LYS A 322 5.70 26.54 -13.93
C LYS A 322 4.98 25.29 -13.42
N GLN A 323 5.71 24.37 -12.81
CA GLN A 323 5.18 23.14 -12.21
C GLN A 323 4.61 23.34 -10.80
N LYS A 324 5.02 24.41 -10.12
CA LYS A 324 4.49 24.85 -8.82
C LYS A 324 3.20 25.65 -8.96
#